data_0f97c070a0e98ddfaad5c766351a781e
#
_entry.id   0f97c070a0e98ddfaad5c766351a781e
#
_cell.length_a   1.000
_cell.length_b   1.000
_cell.length_c   1.000
_cell.angle_alpha   90.00
_cell.angle_beta   90.00
_cell.angle_gamma   90.00
#
_symmetry.space_group_name_H-M   'P 1'
#
loop_
_entity.id
_entity.type
_entity.pdbx_description
1 polymer ?
#
loop_
_entity_poly.entity_id
_entity_poly.type
_entity_poly.pdbx_seq_one_letter_code
_entity_poly.pdbx_strand_id
1 'polypeptide(L)'
;MKPAPRLLLPALSFVVMLVAVLQTLVVPVLADIGEQLGASTSAIGWVVTANLLAAAVMTPLLGRLGDVHGKRPVLLAILVAMVVGSLLAAATSSLLLLILGRVLQGASYGLFPLGIAVLRDALPAERLTSAMAIVSGTLGVGGGFGLVLTGVLTSGHSDYHRIFWLAAAVSAVGLVLTWRVVPRTERTAGGSVDWSGGAVLGVSLILLLLPLSQAHAWGWASPATIGCFVGFGVVFAAWVLMERRTTTPLVAPKMLTNRPVLVTNLAGLCVGMAMFISFLGVSTFVQAPTALAGYGFTASVLAASVVYLLPGALVGVLASPLAGRLVRHSGGRITLVAALVLCTAGFLLLTVLHTATWQLIVGAVLVNTGVSVGYAAMPALLVAEVSPADTGVANSVNSIARAVGSAVASAVVVTLLASEVLPGAGLPSEGVFTTVFGIGTGVCVLAAALVLLGLPRNLRHPTDVEQEVEDATALGGEWAAVSGLAGSTR
;
A
#
# COMPACT_ATOMS: atom_id res chain seq x y z
N MET A 1 14.10 -11.26 25.96
CA MET A 1 13.69 -11.51 24.54
C MET A 1 14.64 -12.51 23.90
N LYS A 2 14.11 -13.53 23.20
CA LYS A 2 14.97 -14.40 22.37
C LYS A 2 15.50 -13.57 21.19
N PRO A 3 16.80 -13.69 20.82
CA PRO A 3 17.36 -12.92 19.71
C PRO A 3 16.58 -13.22 18.41
N ALA A 4 16.20 -12.17 17.69
CA ALA A 4 15.50 -12.31 16.41
C ALA A 4 16.38 -13.09 15.41
N PRO A 5 15.81 -14.01 14.62
CA PRO A 5 16.56 -14.73 13.59
C PRO A 5 17.23 -13.73 12.62
N ARG A 6 18.50 -13.96 12.29
CA ARG A 6 19.26 -13.10 11.36
C ARG A 6 18.56 -12.91 10.00
N LEU A 7 17.78 -13.89 9.58
CA LEU A 7 17.02 -13.88 8.31
C LEU A 7 15.62 -13.23 8.42
N LEU A 8 15.17 -12.77 9.61
CA LEU A 8 13.82 -12.24 9.79
C LEU A 8 13.56 -11.03 8.90
N LEU A 9 14.46 -10.05 8.92
CA LEU A 9 14.31 -8.83 8.13
C LEU A 9 14.30 -9.10 6.61
N PRO A 10 15.27 -9.87 6.04
CA PRO A 10 15.21 -10.23 4.62
C PRO A 10 13.94 -11.03 4.24
N ALA A 11 13.51 -11.97 5.08
CA ALA A 11 12.31 -12.77 4.82
C ALA A 11 11.03 -11.91 4.81
N LEU A 12 10.85 -11.02 5.78
CA LEU A 12 9.71 -10.09 5.81
C LEU A 12 9.77 -9.08 4.67
N SER A 13 10.95 -8.58 4.32
CA SER A 13 11.15 -7.70 3.16
C SER A 13 10.70 -8.38 1.87
N PHE A 14 11.09 -9.63 1.66
CA PHE A 14 10.66 -10.41 0.50
C PHE A 14 9.14 -10.63 0.50
N VAL A 15 8.57 -11.05 1.63
CA VAL A 15 7.13 -11.33 1.75
C VAL A 15 6.29 -10.07 1.51
N VAL A 16 6.71 -8.93 2.05
CA VAL A 16 6.04 -7.65 1.84
C VAL A 16 6.21 -7.16 0.39
N MET A 17 7.36 -7.37 -0.23
CA MET A 17 7.58 -7.06 -1.64
C MET A 17 6.59 -7.78 -2.55
N LEU A 18 6.17 -9.01 -2.22
CA LEU A 18 5.18 -9.77 -3.00
C LEU A 18 3.86 -9.03 -3.19
N VAL A 19 3.45 -8.20 -2.22
CA VAL A 19 2.22 -7.39 -2.33
C VAL A 19 2.27 -6.53 -3.59
N ALA A 20 3.34 -5.78 -3.75
CA ALA A 20 3.49 -4.85 -4.89
C ALA A 20 3.80 -5.60 -6.20
N VAL A 21 4.60 -6.66 -6.15
CA VAL A 21 4.87 -7.52 -7.32
C VAL A 21 3.57 -8.08 -7.89
N LEU A 22 2.73 -8.72 -7.07
CA LEU A 22 1.48 -9.33 -7.54
C LEU A 22 0.45 -8.31 -8.01
N GLN A 23 0.51 -7.09 -7.51
CA GLN A 23 -0.34 -6.00 -7.96
C GLN A 23 0.02 -5.54 -9.37
N THR A 24 1.31 -5.44 -9.67
CA THR A 24 1.80 -4.87 -10.93
C THR A 24 2.00 -5.90 -12.06
N LEU A 25 2.22 -7.18 -11.72
CA LEU A 25 2.41 -8.26 -12.70
C LEU A 25 1.27 -8.35 -13.74
N VAL A 26 0.03 -8.09 -13.33
CA VAL A 26 -1.16 -8.35 -14.17
C VAL A 26 -1.48 -7.19 -15.09
N VAL A 27 -1.11 -5.96 -14.71
CA VAL A 27 -1.52 -4.75 -15.45
C VAL A 27 -1.09 -4.74 -16.92
N PRO A 28 0.17 -5.07 -17.27
CA PRO A 28 0.62 -5.03 -18.67
C PRO A 28 -0.02 -6.10 -19.57
N VAL A 29 -0.53 -7.19 -19.00
CA VAL A 29 -1.10 -8.32 -19.76
C VAL A 29 -2.64 -8.34 -19.79
N LEU A 30 -3.28 -7.30 -19.28
CA LEU A 30 -4.76 -7.24 -19.28
C LEU A 30 -5.36 -7.32 -20.69
N ALA A 31 -4.73 -6.72 -21.68
CA ALA A 31 -5.16 -6.79 -23.08
C ALA A 31 -5.04 -8.23 -23.60
N ASP A 32 -3.90 -8.90 -23.35
CA ASP A 32 -3.65 -10.28 -23.76
C ASP A 32 -4.65 -11.26 -23.10
N ILE A 33 -4.98 -11.04 -21.80
CA ILE A 33 -6.02 -11.82 -21.11
C ILE A 33 -7.37 -11.62 -21.80
N GLY A 34 -7.71 -10.39 -22.18
CA GLY A 34 -8.95 -10.06 -22.88
C GLY A 34 -9.07 -10.78 -24.22
N GLU A 35 -8.01 -10.76 -25.01
CA GLU A 35 -7.96 -11.42 -26.31
C GLU A 35 -8.06 -12.95 -26.16
N GLN A 36 -7.26 -13.55 -25.28
CA GLN A 36 -7.23 -15.00 -25.07
C GLN A 36 -8.52 -15.58 -24.48
N LEU A 37 -9.22 -14.80 -23.64
CA LEU A 37 -10.49 -15.22 -23.02
C LEU A 37 -11.73 -14.78 -23.83
N GLY A 38 -11.55 -14.02 -24.93
CA GLY A 38 -12.65 -13.44 -25.70
C GLY A 38 -13.55 -12.53 -24.87
N ALA A 39 -12.98 -11.83 -23.87
CA ALA A 39 -13.72 -11.05 -22.91
C ALA A 39 -13.67 -9.54 -23.23
N SER A 40 -14.77 -8.82 -22.95
CA SER A 40 -14.83 -7.38 -23.17
C SER A 40 -13.89 -6.64 -22.23
N THR A 41 -13.43 -5.44 -22.61
CA THR A 41 -12.56 -4.57 -21.80
C THR A 41 -13.16 -4.30 -20.42
N SER A 42 -14.48 -4.11 -20.32
CA SER A 42 -15.18 -3.93 -19.04
C SER A 42 -15.11 -5.17 -18.15
N ALA A 43 -15.24 -6.36 -18.75
CA ALA A 43 -15.14 -7.62 -18.00
C ALA A 43 -13.72 -7.91 -17.51
N ILE A 44 -12.71 -7.57 -18.32
CA ILE A 44 -11.29 -7.70 -17.93
C ILE A 44 -10.91 -6.73 -16.81
N GLY A 45 -11.48 -5.54 -16.76
CA GLY A 45 -11.28 -4.61 -15.64
C GLY A 45 -11.55 -5.23 -14.27
N TRP A 46 -12.46 -6.22 -14.20
CA TRP A 46 -12.74 -6.93 -12.94
C TRP A 46 -11.55 -7.76 -12.43
N VAL A 47 -10.61 -8.16 -13.27
CA VAL A 47 -9.39 -8.88 -12.86
C VAL A 47 -8.54 -8.02 -11.88
N VAL A 48 -8.51 -6.70 -12.07
CA VAL A 48 -7.84 -5.76 -11.17
C VAL A 48 -8.78 -5.31 -10.04
N THR A 49 -10.01 -4.91 -10.40
CA THR A 49 -11.00 -4.38 -9.45
C THR A 49 -11.31 -5.37 -8.33
N ALA A 50 -11.56 -6.65 -8.64
CA ALA A 50 -11.89 -7.66 -7.65
C ALA A 50 -10.74 -7.88 -6.63
N ASN A 51 -9.49 -7.83 -7.09
CA ASN A 51 -8.33 -7.91 -6.21
C ASN A 51 -8.28 -6.72 -5.23
N LEU A 52 -8.49 -5.50 -5.72
CA LEU A 52 -8.48 -4.29 -4.89
C LEU A 52 -9.64 -4.25 -3.88
N LEU A 53 -10.84 -4.67 -4.30
CA LEU A 53 -12.00 -4.78 -3.43
C LEU A 53 -11.78 -5.83 -2.33
N ALA A 54 -11.27 -7.00 -2.70
CA ALA A 54 -10.92 -8.04 -1.74
C ALA A 54 -9.83 -7.57 -0.76
N ALA A 55 -8.81 -6.87 -1.25
CA ALA A 55 -7.76 -6.28 -0.43
C ALA A 55 -8.33 -5.30 0.60
N ALA A 56 -9.23 -4.41 0.18
CA ALA A 56 -9.84 -3.41 1.06
C ALA A 56 -10.65 -4.05 2.19
N VAL A 57 -11.41 -5.11 1.88
CA VAL A 57 -12.21 -5.86 2.86
C VAL A 57 -11.33 -6.70 3.80
N MET A 58 -10.37 -7.44 3.23
CA MET A 58 -9.57 -8.40 3.98
C MET A 58 -8.51 -7.74 4.87
N THR A 59 -7.93 -6.61 4.45
CA THR A 59 -6.78 -6.00 5.15
C THR A 59 -7.06 -5.69 6.62
N PRO A 60 -8.14 -5.00 7.02
CA PRO A 60 -8.41 -4.72 8.42
C PRO A 60 -8.75 -5.99 9.23
N LEU A 61 -9.47 -6.94 8.62
CA LEU A 61 -9.79 -8.22 9.24
C LEU A 61 -8.53 -9.04 9.50
N LEU A 62 -7.62 -9.11 8.54
CA LEU A 62 -6.35 -9.85 8.65
C LEU A 62 -5.43 -9.21 9.69
N GLY A 63 -5.41 -7.87 9.78
CA GLY A 63 -4.70 -7.16 10.84
C GLY A 63 -5.20 -7.58 12.22
N ARG A 64 -6.52 -7.51 12.44
CA ARG A 64 -7.15 -7.91 13.72
C ARG A 64 -6.99 -9.40 14.02
N LEU A 65 -7.14 -10.25 13.01
CA LEU A 65 -6.87 -11.69 13.13
C LEU A 65 -5.45 -11.96 13.63
N GLY A 66 -4.46 -11.22 13.11
CA GLY A 66 -3.07 -11.31 13.52
C GLY A 66 -2.86 -10.93 14.98
N ASP A 67 -3.54 -9.90 15.46
CA ASP A 67 -3.44 -9.44 16.84
C ASP A 67 -4.10 -10.44 17.83
N VAL A 68 -5.23 -11.05 17.44
CA VAL A 68 -5.97 -12.01 18.28
C VAL A 68 -5.41 -13.43 18.23
N HIS A 69 -5.02 -13.94 17.06
CA HIS A 69 -4.60 -15.34 16.88
C HIS A 69 -3.08 -15.51 16.76
N GLY A 70 -2.33 -14.39 16.72
CA GLY A 70 -0.90 -14.36 16.47
C GLY A 70 -0.58 -14.13 14.99
N LYS A 71 0.48 -13.38 14.73
CA LYS A 71 0.81 -12.85 13.40
C LYS A 71 1.29 -13.93 12.43
N ARG A 72 2.10 -14.90 12.91
CA ARG A 72 2.64 -15.97 12.07
C ARG A 72 1.59 -16.86 11.41
N PRO A 73 0.60 -17.45 12.13
CA PRO A 73 -0.40 -18.29 11.47
C PRO A 73 -1.24 -17.52 10.45
N VAL A 74 -1.51 -16.22 10.69
CA VAL A 74 -2.26 -15.40 9.73
C VAL A 74 -1.41 -15.08 8.49
N LEU A 75 -0.11 -14.77 8.65
CA LEU A 75 0.80 -14.62 7.51
C LEU A 75 0.86 -15.89 6.65
N LEU A 76 0.93 -17.07 7.28
CA LEU A 76 0.93 -18.35 6.56
C LEU A 76 -0.39 -18.58 5.83
N ALA A 77 -1.53 -18.28 6.45
CA ALA A 77 -2.86 -18.39 5.82
C ALA A 77 -2.98 -17.47 4.59
N ILE A 78 -2.50 -16.23 4.69
CA ILE A 78 -2.46 -15.30 3.55
C ILE A 78 -1.61 -15.87 2.41
N LEU A 79 -0.42 -16.35 2.72
CA LEU A 79 0.50 -16.89 1.69
C LEU A 79 -0.06 -18.17 1.05
N VAL A 80 -0.76 -19.02 1.81
CA VAL A 80 -1.51 -20.16 1.24
C VAL A 80 -2.61 -19.68 0.31
N ALA A 81 -3.40 -18.68 0.71
CA ALA A 81 -4.44 -18.10 -0.16
C ALA A 81 -3.84 -17.52 -1.45
N MET A 82 -2.68 -16.86 -1.36
CA MET A 82 -1.95 -16.35 -2.53
C MET A 82 -1.48 -17.47 -3.46
N VAL A 83 -0.91 -18.54 -2.93
CA VAL A 83 -0.50 -19.72 -3.73
C VAL A 83 -1.70 -20.34 -4.42
N VAL A 84 -2.77 -20.61 -3.68
CA VAL A 84 -4.02 -21.20 -4.22
C VAL A 84 -4.64 -20.29 -5.28
N GLY A 85 -4.76 -18.99 -5.00
CA GLY A 85 -5.30 -18.01 -5.94
C GLY A 85 -4.45 -17.89 -7.22
N SER A 86 -3.11 -17.95 -7.08
CA SER A 86 -2.20 -17.90 -8.22
C SER A 86 -2.26 -19.19 -9.05
N LEU A 87 -2.33 -20.36 -8.42
CA LEU A 87 -2.49 -21.64 -9.11
C LEU A 87 -3.84 -21.72 -9.84
N LEU A 88 -4.92 -21.25 -9.21
CA LEU A 88 -6.24 -21.16 -9.83
C LEU A 88 -6.21 -20.29 -11.10
N ALA A 89 -5.58 -19.10 -10.99
CA ALA A 89 -5.44 -18.19 -12.13
C ALA A 89 -4.51 -18.74 -13.23
N ALA A 90 -3.46 -19.47 -12.83
CA ALA A 90 -2.51 -20.08 -13.76
C ALA A 90 -3.06 -21.29 -14.52
N ALA A 91 -4.04 -21.99 -13.95
CA ALA A 91 -4.58 -23.24 -14.51
C ALA A 91 -5.91 -23.06 -15.24
N THR A 92 -6.45 -21.83 -15.30
CA THR A 92 -7.81 -21.61 -15.84
C THR A 92 -7.82 -20.77 -17.11
N SER A 93 -8.72 -21.10 -18.01
CA SER A 93 -9.13 -20.25 -19.15
C SER A 93 -10.53 -19.64 -18.93
N SER A 94 -11.06 -19.65 -17.70
CA SER A 94 -12.34 -19.05 -17.34
C SER A 94 -12.11 -17.71 -16.63
N LEU A 95 -12.70 -16.63 -17.15
CA LEU A 95 -12.63 -15.31 -16.53
C LEU A 95 -13.13 -15.31 -15.09
N LEU A 96 -14.22 -16.05 -14.79
CA LEU A 96 -14.77 -16.13 -13.43
C LEU A 96 -13.76 -16.76 -12.46
N LEU A 97 -13.12 -17.86 -12.83
CA LEU A 97 -12.11 -18.53 -11.98
C LEU A 97 -10.84 -17.67 -11.84
N LEU A 98 -10.46 -16.95 -12.90
CA LEU A 98 -9.38 -15.97 -12.84
C LEU A 98 -9.70 -14.87 -11.82
N ILE A 99 -10.90 -14.30 -11.86
CA ILE A 99 -11.36 -13.28 -10.89
C ILE A 99 -11.37 -13.84 -9.47
N LEU A 100 -11.84 -15.08 -9.25
CA LEU A 100 -11.78 -15.73 -7.94
C LEU A 100 -10.35 -15.91 -7.44
N GLY A 101 -9.42 -16.29 -8.33
CA GLY A 101 -7.99 -16.33 -8.03
C GLY A 101 -7.46 -14.95 -7.57
N ARG A 102 -7.89 -13.88 -8.26
CA ARG A 102 -7.54 -12.49 -7.92
C ARG A 102 -8.13 -12.05 -6.57
N VAL A 103 -9.34 -12.47 -6.24
CA VAL A 103 -9.94 -12.24 -4.91
C VAL A 103 -9.08 -12.86 -3.80
N LEU A 104 -8.65 -14.12 -3.97
CA LEU A 104 -7.75 -14.78 -3.01
C LEU A 104 -6.40 -14.06 -2.88
N GLN A 105 -5.82 -13.62 -4.00
CA GLN A 105 -4.60 -12.82 -4.00
C GLN A 105 -4.76 -11.46 -3.29
N GLY A 106 -5.98 -10.92 -3.22
CA GLY A 106 -6.28 -9.69 -2.47
C GLY A 106 -5.90 -9.76 -0.99
N ALA A 107 -5.88 -10.95 -0.38
CA ALA A 107 -5.40 -11.15 0.98
C ALA A 107 -3.94 -10.69 1.18
N SER A 108 -3.12 -10.63 0.11
CA SER A 108 -1.72 -10.19 0.16
C SER A 108 -1.51 -8.83 0.82
N TYR A 109 -2.48 -7.93 0.72
CA TYR A 109 -2.38 -6.60 1.33
C TYR A 109 -2.27 -6.64 2.87
N GLY A 110 -2.71 -7.72 3.52
CA GLY A 110 -2.48 -7.98 4.94
C GLY A 110 -1.03 -8.30 5.32
N LEU A 111 -0.16 -8.66 4.35
CA LEU A 111 1.25 -8.99 4.62
C LEU A 111 2.04 -7.79 5.15
N PHE A 112 1.78 -6.59 4.63
CA PHE A 112 2.50 -5.39 5.06
C PHE A 112 2.19 -5.02 6.52
N PRO A 113 0.93 -4.78 6.95
CA PRO A 113 0.63 -4.43 8.33
C PRO A 113 1.05 -5.51 9.33
N LEU A 114 0.87 -6.79 8.98
CA LEU A 114 1.32 -7.89 9.81
C LEU A 114 2.84 -8.01 9.87
N GLY A 115 3.54 -7.73 8.75
CA GLY A 115 5.00 -7.67 8.72
C GLY A 115 5.55 -6.61 9.67
N ILE A 116 4.97 -5.40 9.67
CA ILE A 116 5.31 -4.31 10.62
C ILE A 116 5.04 -4.74 12.06
N ALA A 117 3.90 -5.40 12.32
CA ALA A 117 3.56 -5.88 13.65
C ALA A 117 4.53 -6.97 14.15
N VAL A 118 4.98 -7.89 13.27
CA VAL A 118 6.01 -8.89 13.61
C VAL A 118 7.36 -8.23 13.94
N LEU A 119 7.76 -7.20 13.18
CA LEU A 119 8.99 -6.46 13.48
C LEU A 119 8.93 -5.80 14.85
N ARG A 120 7.78 -5.19 15.20
CA ARG A 120 7.58 -4.55 16.50
C ARG A 120 7.70 -5.54 17.66
N ASP A 121 7.18 -6.77 17.49
CA ASP A 121 7.26 -7.81 18.53
C ASP A 121 8.66 -8.45 18.65
N ALA A 122 9.45 -8.44 17.58
CA ALA A 122 10.68 -9.20 17.49
C ALA A 122 11.96 -8.37 17.64
N LEU A 123 11.89 -7.06 17.44
CA LEU A 123 13.08 -6.19 17.40
C LEU A 123 13.05 -5.16 18.54
N PRO A 124 14.24 -4.86 19.12
CA PRO A 124 14.38 -3.76 20.06
C PRO A 124 14.14 -2.40 19.36
N ALA A 125 13.73 -1.38 20.14
CA ALA A 125 13.34 -0.06 19.65
C ALA A 125 14.40 0.60 18.75
N GLU A 126 15.68 0.45 19.08
CA GLU A 126 16.79 1.07 18.34
C GLU A 126 16.91 0.55 16.89
N ARG A 127 16.47 -0.69 16.63
CA ARG A 127 16.51 -1.33 15.30
C ARG A 127 15.16 -1.29 14.59
N LEU A 128 14.07 -1.11 15.32
CA LEU A 128 12.70 -1.20 14.82
C LEU A 128 12.44 -0.20 13.68
N THR A 129 12.73 1.08 13.91
CA THR A 129 12.50 2.15 12.93
C THR A 129 13.22 1.89 11.60
N SER A 130 14.49 1.45 11.66
CA SER A 130 15.24 1.12 10.45
C SER A 130 14.69 -0.11 9.74
N ALA A 131 14.28 -1.13 10.50
CA ALA A 131 13.71 -2.35 9.94
C ALA A 131 12.34 -2.06 9.27
N MET A 132 11.49 -1.26 9.90
CA MET A 132 10.22 -0.81 9.31
C MET A 132 10.45 -0.02 8.01
N ALA A 133 11.45 0.87 8.00
CA ALA A 133 11.80 1.65 6.81
C ALA A 133 12.24 0.75 5.65
N ILE A 134 13.10 -0.24 5.92
CA ILE A 134 13.57 -1.21 4.90
C ILE A 134 12.39 -2.00 4.34
N VAL A 135 11.58 -2.62 5.20
CA VAL A 135 10.42 -3.42 4.78
C VAL A 135 9.41 -2.57 4.01
N SER A 136 9.14 -1.34 4.45
CA SER A 136 8.22 -0.43 3.75
C SER A 136 8.76 -0.02 2.37
N GLY A 137 10.07 0.21 2.27
CA GLY A 137 10.74 0.55 1.00
C GLY A 137 10.64 -0.55 -0.05
N THR A 138 10.55 -1.82 0.38
CA THR A 138 10.39 -2.94 -0.58
C THR A 138 9.06 -2.94 -1.33
N LEU A 139 8.02 -2.25 -0.82
CA LEU A 139 6.78 -2.04 -1.58
C LEU A 139 7.02 -1.21 -2.85
N GLY A 140 7.82 -0.14 -2.76
CA GLY A 140 8.14 0.69 -3.93
C GLY A 140 8.89 -0.08 -5.01
N VAL A 141 9.82 -0.94 -4.58
CA VAL A 141 10.62 -1.81 -5.48
C VAL A 141 9.79 -2.89 -6.11
N GLY A 142 8.95 -3.54 -5.30
CA GLY A 142 8.11 -4.65 -5.76
C GLY A 142 7.27 -4.27 -6.95
N GLY A 143 6.75 -3.03 -6.98
CA GLY A 143 6.00 -2.51 -8.12
C GLY A 143 6.79 -2.52 -9.42
N GLY A 144 7.99 -1.93 -9.41
CA GLY A 144 8.88 -1.92 -10.57
C GLY A 144 9.36 -3.32 -10.98
N PHE A 145 9.68 -4.15 -9.99
CA PHE A 145 10.14 -5.53 -10.23
C PHE A 145 9.05 -6.38 -10.89
N GLY A 146 7.78 -6.24 -10.45
CA GLY A 146 6.65 -6.92 -11.04
C GLY A 146 6.49 -6.61 -12.53
N LEU A 147 6.63 -5.34 -12.93
CA LEU A 147 6.57 -4.92 -14.33
C LEU A 147 7.69 -5.51 -15.18
N VAL A 148 8.93 -5.46 -14.67
CA VAL A 148 10.09 -6.02 -15.36
C VAL A 148 9.91 -7.53 -15.57
N LEU A 149 9.48 -8.25 -14.52
CA LEU A 149 9.21 -9.68 -14.61
C LEU A 149 8.14 -9.98 -15.65
N THR A 150 7.05 -9.19 -15.68
CA THR A 150 6.01 -9.35 -16.70
C THR A 150 6.59 -9.11 -18.10
N GLY A 151 7.28 -8.00 -18.30
CA GLY A 151 7.88 -7.66 -19.59
C GLY A 151 8.85 -8.73 -20.11
N VAL A 152 9.65 -9.34 -19.22
CA VAL A 152 10.55 -10.47 -19.58
C VAL A 152 9.76 -11.73 -19.93
N LEU A 153 8.75 -12.09 -19.14
CA LEU A 153 7.97 -13.33 -19.35
C LEU A 153 7.07 -13.27 -20.57
N THR A 154 6.60 -12.09 -20.95
CA THR A 154 5.72 -11.89 -22.10
C THR A 154 6.49 -11.53 -23.39
N SER A 155 7.82 -11.29 -23.31
CA SER A 155 8.65 -11.05 -24.49
C SER A 155 8.63 -12.26 -25.42
N GLY A 156 8.00 -12.10 -26.59
CA GLY A 156 7.89 -13.13 -27.64
C GLY A 156 6.77 -14.17 -27.46
N HIS A 157 5.99 -14.10 -26.39
CA HIS A 157 4.83 -14.98 -26.16
C HIS A 157 3.76 -14.26 -25.36
N SER A 158 2.53 -14.22 -25.82
CA SER A 158 1.39 -13.54 -25.18
C SER A 158 0.66 -14.39 -24.11
N ASP A 159 1.21 -15.55 -23.69
CA ASP A 159 0.53 -16.44 -22.73
C ASP A 159 0.55 -15.87 -21.31
N TYR A 160 -0.60 -15.34 -20.87
CA TYR A 160 -0.78 -14.75 -19.54
C TYR A 160 -0.64 -15.74 -18.39
N HIS A 161 -0.81 -17.06 -18.61
CA HIS A 161 -0.70 -18.07 -17.56
C HIS A 161 0.69 -18.07 -16.90
N ARG A 162 1.75 -17.71 -17.65
CA ARG A 162 3.14 -17.68 -17.17
C ARG A 162 3.33 -16.75 -15.99
N ILE A 163 2.67 -15.57 -15.99
CA ILE A 163 2.78 -14.62 -14.88
C ILE A 163 2.15 -15.18 -13.59
N PHE A 164 1.05 -15.93 -13.71
CA PHE A 164 0.40 -16.56 -12.56
C PHE A 164 1.17 -17.78 -12.05
N TRP A 165 1.85 -18.54 -12.91
CA TRP A 165 2.79 -19.57 -12.49
C TRP A 165 3.98 -18.96 -11.72
N LEU A 166 4.54 -17.85 -12.20
CA LEU A 166 5.56 -17.11 -11.44
C LEU A 166 5.01 -16.62 -10.10
N ALA A 167 3.80 -16.04 -10.09
CA ALA A 167 3.15 -15.58 -8.87
C ALA A 167 2.96 -16.70 -7.84
N ALA A 168 2.57 -17.90 -8.29
CA ALA A 168 2.47 -19.09 -7.44
C ALA A 168 3.84 -19.49 -6.87
N ALA A 169 4.87 -19.53 -7.70
CA ALA A 169 6.23 -19.92 -7.30
C ALA A 169 6.82 -18.96 -6.25
N VAL A 170 6.75 -17.64 -6.50
CA VAL A 170 7.28 -16.64 -5.55
C VAL A 170 6.48 -16.59 -4.25
N SER A 171 5.15 -16.81 -4.32
CA SER A 171 4.30 -16.92 -3.12
C SER A 171 4.63 -18.18 -2.31
N ALA A 172 4.91 -19.30 -2.97
CA ALA A 172 5.34 -20.53 -2.30
C ALA A 172 6.71 -20.36 -1.61
N VAL A 173 7.65 -19.65 -2.24
CA VAL A 173 8.93 -19.29 -1.61
C VAL A 173 8.66 -18.43 -0.36
N GLY A 174 7.79 -17.43 -0.45
CA GLY A 174 7.37 -16.60 0.70
C GLY A 174 6.75 -17.42 1.82
N LEU A 175 5.92 -18.42 1.49
CA LEU A 175 5.31 -19.34 2.44
C LEU A 175 6.37 -20.16 3.19
N VAL A 176 7.33 -20.75 2.48
CA VAL A 176 8.43 -21.53 3.07
C VAL A 176 9.32 -20.66 3.95
N LEU A 177 9.68 -19.46 3.48
CA LEU A 177 10.48 -18.50 4.27
C LEU A 177 9.76 -18.09 5.56
N THR A 178 8.48 -17.74 5.47
CA THR A 178 7.66 -17.37 6.64
C THR A 178 7.57 -18.54 7.61
N TRP A 179 7.32 -19.75 7.12
CA TRP A 179 7.23 -20.95 7.96
C TRP A 179 8.54 -21.26 8.70
N ARG A 180 9.70 -21.06 8.05
CA ARG A 180 11.00 -21.37 8.64
C ARG A 180 11.58 -20.25 9.51
N VAL A 181 11.34 -18.99 9.14
CA VAL A 181 12.09 -17.86 9.69
C VAL A 181 11.26 -17.03 10.68
N VAL A 182 9.95 -16.84 10.41
CA VAL A 182 9.15 -16.00 11.29
C VAL A 182 8.85 -16.72 12.60
N PRO A 183 9.23 -16.17 13.76
CA PRO A 183 8.99 -16.79 15.05
C PRO A 183 7.49 -16.88 15.36
N ARG A 184 7.11 -17.79 16.24
CA ARG A 184 5.77 -17.80 16.81
C ARG A 184 5.65 -16.57 17.71
N THR A 185 4.78 -15.64 17.34
CA THR A 185 4.47 -14.45 18.13
C THR A 185 3.35 -14.78 19.11
N GLU A 186 3.44 -14.23 20.30
CA GLU A 186 2.36 -14.30 21.28
C GLU A 186 1.17 -13.48 20.78
N ARG A 187 -0.01 -13.76 21.32
CA ARG A 187 -1.22 -12.98 21.07
C ARG A 187 -1.06 -11.62 21.75
N THR A 188 -1.20 -10.53 21.00
CA THR A 188 -1.04 -9.18 21.52
C THR A 188 -2.37 -8.57 21.98
N ALA A 189 -3.48 -9.07 21.48
CA ALA A 189 -4.81 -8.65 21.89
C ALA A 189 -5.66 -9.86 22.36
N GLY A 190 -6.42 -9.65 23.44
CA GLY A 190 -7.50 -10.56 23.84
C GLY A 190 -8.80 -10.25 23.08
N GLY A 191 -9.81 -11.11 23.26
CA GLY A 191 -11.14 -10.92 22.70
C GLY A 191 -11.39 -11.64 21.38
N SER A 192 -12.50 -11.30 20.73
CA SER A 192 -12.93 -11.86 19.45
C SER A 192 -12.69 -10.88 18.30
N VAL A 193 -12.74 -11.40 17.09
CA VAL A 193 -12.76 -10.58 15.87
C VAL A 193 -14.20 -10.12 15.65
N ASP A 194 -14.40 -8.82 15.45
CA ASP A 194 -15.69 -8.28 15.05
C ASP A 194 -15.93 -8.52 13.55
N TRP A 195 -16.52 -9.69 13.26
CA TRP A 195 -16.89 -10.06 11.89
C TRP A 195 -17.99 -9.19 11.33
N SER A 196 -18.91 -8.72 12.17
CA SER A 196 -20.01 -7.84 11.77
C SER A 196 -19.50 -6.46 11.38
N GLY A 197 -18.64 -5.85 12.22
CA GLY A 197 -17.96 -4.60 11.89
C GLY A 197 -17.10 -4.71 10.64
N GLY A 198 -16.37 -5.81 10.50
CA GLY A 198 -15.57 -6.09 9.30
C GLY A 198 -16.41 -6.22 8.02
N ALA A 199 -17.57 -6.87 8.09
CA ALA A 199 -18.47 -7.01 6.94
C ALA A 199 -19.06 -5.64 6.53
N VAL A 200 -19.54 -4.83 7.48
CA VAL A 200 -20.11 -3.52 7.20
C VAL A 200 -19.03 -2.56 6.66
N LEU A 201 -17.82 -2.57 7.23
CA LEU A 201 -16.68 -1.82 6.69
C LEU A 201 -16.37 -2.29 5.26
N GLY A 202 -16.34 -3.60 5.03
CA GLY A 202 -16.10 -4.18 3.71
C GLY A 202 -17.11 -3.70 2.68
N VAL A 203 -18.39 -3.73 2.99
CA VAL A 203 -19.46 -3.21 2.12
C VAL A 203 -19.25 -1.73 1.85
N SER A 204 -18.91 -0.92 2.86
CA SER A 204 -18.66 0.51 2.68
C SER A 204 -17.47 0.76 1.74
N LEU A 205 -16.37 0.01 1.91
CA LEU A 205 -15.19 0.13 1.03
C LEU A 205 -15.47 -0.33 -0.41
N ILE A 206 -16.31 -1.35 -0.59
CA ILE A 206 -16.79 -1.75 -1.92
C ILE A 206 -17.59 -0.60 -2.55
N LEU A 207 -18.53 0.00 -1.81
CA LEU A 207 -19.33 1.12 -2.29
C LEU A 207 -18.49 2.37 -2.62
N LEU A 208 -17.31 2.54 -2.02
CA LEU A 208 -16.36 3.58 -2.35
C LEU A 208 -15.51 3.23 -3.58
N LEU A 209 -14.90 2.06 -3.60
CA LEU A 209 -13.87 1.70 -4.58
C LEU A 209 -14.46 1.21 -5.92
N LEU A 210 -15.63 0.57 -5.86
CA LEU A 210 -16.30 0.07 -7.08
C LEU A 210 -16.64 1.19 -8.06
N PRO A 211 -17.32 2.29 -7.67
CA PRO A 211 -17.57 3.38 -8.59
C PRO A 211 -16.28 4.05 -9.06
N LEU A 212 -15.26 4.19 -8.21
CA LEU A 212 -13.96 4.74 -8.62
C LEU A 212 -13.31 3.90 -9.74
N SER A 213 -13.40 2.58 -9.66
CA SER A 213 -12.83 1.70 -10.69
C SER A 213 -13.68 1.62 -11.96
N GLN A 214 -14.98 1.84 -11.87
CA GLN A 214 -15.95 1.71 -12.97
C GLN A 214 -16.48 3.06 -13.49
N ALA A 215 -16.06 4.19 -12.93
CA ALA A 215 -16.57 5.50 -13.26
C ALA A 215 -16.46 5.86 -14.76
N HIS A 216 -15.37 5.38 -15.42
CA HIS A 216 -15.20 5.57 -16.85
C HIS A 216 -16.28 4.82 -17.68
N ALA A 217 -16.61 3.59 -17.27
CA ALA A 217 -17.60 2.76 -17.98
C ALA A 217 -19.05 3.16 -17.64
N TRP A 218 -19.33 3.51 -16.39
CA TRP A 218 -20.69 3.85 -15.93
C TRP A 218 -21.05 5.32 -16.17
N GLY A 219 -20.05 6.19 -16.21
CA GLY A 219 -20.18 7.66 -16.17
C GLY A 219 -20.20 8.19 -14.73
N TRP A 220 -19.49 9.30 -14.52
CA TRP A 220 -19.39 9.96 -13.21
C TRP A 220 -20.75 10.45 -12.67
N ALA A 221 -21.64 10.92 -13.56
CA ALA A 221 -22.97 11.41 -13.21
C ALA A 221 -24.06 10.31 -13.25
N SER A 222 -23.71 9.04 -13.46
CA SER A 222 -24.70 7.97 -13.52
C SER A 222 -25.33 7.71 -12.15
N PRO A 223 -26.63 7.29 -12.12
CA PRO A 223 -27.30 6.94 -10.88
C PRO A 223 -26.58 5.83 -10.10
N ALA A 224 -25.90 4.91 -10.80
CA ALA A 224 -25.13 3.84 -10.21
C ALA A 224 -23.91 4.39 -9.45
N THR A 225 -23.14 5.30 -10.06
CA THR A 225 -21.96 5.93 -9.45
C THR A 225 -22.37 6.79 -8.24
N ILE A 226 -23.37 7.66 -8.41
CA ILE A 226 -23.87 8.53 -7.33
C ILE A 226 -24.48 7.68 -6.21
N GLY A 227 -25.29 6.66 -6.55
CA GLY A 227 -25.89 5.75 -5.57
C GLY A 227 -24.87 4.99 -4.74
N CYS A 228 -23.76 4.56 -5.35
CA CYS A 228 -22.65 3.94 -4.63
C CYS A 228 -21.95 4.91 -3.65
N PHE A 229 -21.68 6.17 -4.06
CA PHE A 229 -21.07 7.15 -3.15
C PHE A 229 -21.99 7.56 -2.00
N VAL A 230 -23.30 7.76 -2.27
CA VAL A 230 -24.29 8.01 -1.22
C VAL A 230 -24.40 6.79 -0.29
N GLY A 231 -24.46 5.58 -0.86
CA GLY A 231 -24.46 4.32 -0.11
C GLY A 231 -23.20 4.17 0.76
N PHE A 232 -22.02 4.52 0.25
CA PHE A 232 -20.79 4.59 1.03
C PHE A 232 -20.95 5.51 2.24
N GLY A 233 -21.43 6.74 2.04
CA GLY A 233 -21.63 7.70 3.15
C GLY A 233 -22.55 7.15 4.24
N VAL A 234 -23.67 6.56 3.86
CA VAL A 234 -24.67 5.98 4.78
C VAL A 234 -24.09 4.76 5.52
N VAL A 235 -23.50 3.79 4.79
CA VAL A 235 -22.99 2.54 5.37
C VAL A 235 -21.76 2.82 6.23
N PHE A 236 -20.88 3.74 5.82
CA PHE A 236 -19.71 4.14 6.61
C PHE A 236 -20.11 4.85 7.91
N ALA A 237 -21.12 5.74 7.86
CA ALA A 237 -21.67 6.37 9.06
C ALA A 237 -22.29 5.35 10.00
N ALA A 238 -23.07 4.39 9.47
CA ALA A 238 -23.63 3.29 10.24
C ALA A 238 -22.53 2.43 10.88
N TRP A 239 -21.46 2.13 10.15
CA TRP A 239 -20.29 1.42 10.67
C TRP A 239 -19.63 2.17 11.83
N VAL A 240 -19.38 3.47 11.70
CA VAL A 240 -18.78 4.30 12.77
C VAL A 240 -19.67 4.28 14.02
N LEU A 241 -21.00 4.36 13.86
CA LEU A 241 -21.94 4.29 14.98
C LEU A 241 -21.95 2.91 15.65
N MET A 242 -21.82 1.84 14.87
CA MET A 242 -21.75 0.46 15.36
C MET A 242 -20.43 0.25 16.14
N GLU A 243 -19.28 0.67 15.59
CA GLU A 243 -17.97 0.57 16.24
C GLU A 243 -17.91 1.31 17.59
N ARG A 244 -18.60 2.47 17.69
CA ARG A 244 -18.70 3.21 18.97
C ARG A 244 -19.47 2.47 20.07
N ARG A 245 -20.30 1.50 19.71
CA ARG A 245 -21.11 0.70 20.64
C ARG A 245 -20.55 -0.70 20.89
N THR A 246 -19.60 -1.14 20.07
CA THR A 246 -18.98 -2.46 20.15
C THR A 246 -17.93 -2.50 21.27
N THR A 247 -17.95 -3.56 22.09
CA THR A 247 -16.99 -3.74 23.20
C THR A 247 -15.59 -4.10 22.72
N THR A 248 -15.49 -4.78 21.58
CA THR A 248 -14.22 -5.16 20.93
C THR A 248 -14.21 -4.68 19.49
N PRO A 249 -14.11 -3.35 19.24
CA PRO A 249 -14.22 -2.80 17.91
C PRO A 249 -13.07 -3.27 17.00
N LEU A 250 -13.34 -3.36 15.69
CA LEU A 250 -12.34 -3.70 14.69
C LEU A 250 -11.29 -2.57 14.58
N VAL A 251 -11.77 -1.33 14.58
CA VAL A 251 -10.93 -0.13 14.59
C VAL A 251 -11.39 0.73 15.78
N ALA A 252 -10.51 0.90 16.76
CA ALA A 252 -10.85 1.71 17.93
C ALA A 252 -11.29 3.13 17.50
N PRO A 253 -12.49 3.60 17.88
CA PRO A 253 -13.00 4.91 17.44
C PRO A 253 -12.08 6.08 17.79
N LYS A 254 -11.30 5.95 18.88
CA LYS A 254 -10.25 6.91 19.25
C LYS A 254 -9.16 7.06 18.19
N MET A 255 -8.84 5.98 17.45
CA MET A 255 -7.85 6.03 16.35
C MET A 255 -8.35 6.89 15.19
N LEU A 256 -9.65 6.86 14.87
CA LEU A 256 -10.23 7.64 13.79
C LEU A 256 -10.30 9.14 14.12
N THR A 257 -10.31 9.50 15.41
CA THR A 257 -10.36 10.89 15.90
C THR A 257 -8.99 11.41 16.33
N ASN A 258 -7.99 10.54 16.49
CA ASN A 258 -6.62 10.94 16.80
C ASN A 258 -6.03 11.72 15.63
N ARG A 259 -5.75 13.02 15.85
CA ARG A 259 -5.27 13.93 14.81
C ARG A 259 -4.00 13.46 14.11
N PRO A 260 -2.93 13.02 14.79
CA PRO A 260 -1.75 12.43 14.16
C PRO A 260 -2.06 11.22 13.28
N VAL A 261 -2.89 10.29 13.74
CA VAL A 261 -3.29 9.10 12.97
C VAL A 261 -4.08 9.49 11.72
N LEU A 262 -5.06 10.41 11.86
CA LEU A 262 -5.86 10.90 10.75
C LEU A 262 -4.98 11.59 9.69
N VAL A 263 -4.10 12.50 10.11
CA VAL A 263 -3.21 13.23 9.19
C VAL A 263 -2.25 12.27 8.48
N THR A 264 -1.70 11.27 9.18
CA THR A 264 -0.84 10.24 8.59
C THR A 264 -1.59 9.41 7.55
N ASN A 265 -2.87 9.08 7.80
CA ASN A 265 -3.70 8.34 6.86
C ASN A 265 -4.08 9.20 5.63
N LEU A 266 -4.39 10.47 5.81
CA LEU A 266 -4.63 11.40 4.69
C LEU A 266 -3.36 11.61 3.84
N ALA A 267 -2.19 11.75 4.49
CA ALA A 267 -0.93 11.78 3.78
C ALA A 267 -0.68 10.46 3.03
N GLY A 268 -1.03 9.31 3.64
CA GLY A 268 -0.97 8.00 3.00
C GLY A 268 -1.83 7.90 1.75
N LEU A 269 -3.06 8.44 1.79
CA LEU A 269 -3.93 8.54 0.63
C LEU A 269 -3.25 9.35 -0.49
N CYS A 270 -2.70 10.52 -0.18
CA CYS A 270 -2.02 11.37 -1.17
C CYS A 270 -0.76 10.71 -1.74
N VAL A 271 0.03 9.98 -0.93
CA VAL A 271 1.21 9.24 -1.41
C VAL A 271 0.80 8.05 -2.30
N GLY A 272 -0.32 7.38 -1.98
CA GLY A 272 -0.93 6.38 -2.86
C GLY A 272 -1.37 6.96 -4.20
N MET A 273 -1.96 8.16 -4.20
CA MET A 273 -2.27 8.91 -5.43
C MET A 273 -1.00 9.22 -6.21
N ALA A 274 0.02 9.79 -5.57
CA ALA A 274 1.29 10.13 -6.21
C ALA A 274 1.94 8.93 -6.90
N MET A 275 1.99 7.78 -6.22
CA MET A 275 2.52 6.55 -6.79
C MET A 275 1.81 6.16 -8.10
N PHE A 276 0.48 6.16 -8.11
CA PHE A 276 -0.31 5.74 -9.28
C PHE A 276 -0.31 6.76 -10.41
N ILE A 277 -0.33 8.08 -10.09
CA ILE A 277 -0.19 9.14 -11.08
C ILE A 277 1.15 9.00 -11.82
N SER A 278 2.25 8.81 -11.08
CA SER A 278 3.57 8.60 -11.66
C SER A 278 3.61 7.34 -12.53
N PHE A 279 3.11 6.23 -11.98
CA PHE A 279 3.11 4.95 -12.66
C PHE A 279 2.31 4.97 -13.98
N LEU A 280 1.04 5.37 -13.94
CA LEU A 280 0.19 5.40 -15.13
C LEU A 280 0.61 6.51 -16.09
N GLY A 281 0.88 7.72 -15.58
CA GLY A 281 1.24 8.88 -16.39
C GLY A 281 2.53 8.64 -17.17
N VAL A 282 3.62 8.25 -16.48
CA VAL A 282 4.92 7.98 -17.13
C VAL A 282 4.82 6.79 -18.08
N SER A 283 4.21 5.67 -17.63
CA SER A 283 4.09 4.46 -18.44
C SER A 283 3.32 4.71 -19.74
N THR A 284 2.18 5.40 -19.66
CA THR A 284 1.35 5.70 -20.85
C THR A 284 2.03 6.72 -21.77
N PHE A 285 2.68 7.75 -21.19
CA PHE A 285 3.37 8.77 -21.96
C PHE A 285 4.51 8.17 -22.81
N VAL A 286 5.38 7.36 -22.20
CA VAL A 286 6.57 6.83 -22.90
C VAL A 286 6.20 5.79 -23.96
N GLN A 287 5.07 5.10 -23.82
CA GLN A 287 4.57 4.11 -24.77
C GLN A 287 3.85 4.75 -25.95
N ALA A 288 3.48 6.04 -25.90
CA ALA A 288 2.83 6.71 -27.01
C ALA A 288 3.69 6.66 -28.26
N PRO A 289 3.13 6.24 -29.42
CA PRO A 289 3.85 6.16 -30.68
C PRO A 289 4.13 7.56 -31.22
N THR A 290 5.39 8.00 -31.17
CA THR A 290 5.83 9.35 -31.52
C THR A 290 5.38 9.79 -32.92
N ALA A 291 5.37 8.86 -33.89
CA ALA A 291 4.97 9.16 -35.27
C ALA A 291 3.48 9.54 -35.41
N LEU A 292 2.61 9.07 -34.49
CA LEU A 292 1.17 9.34 -34.52
C LEU A 292 0.76 10.42 -33.52
N ALA A 293 1.40 10.45 -32.35
CA ALA A 293 1.02 11.32 -31.26
C ALA A 293 1.75 12.67 -31.26
N GLY A 294 2.92 12.76 -31.94
CA GLY A 294 3.80 13.92 -31.89
C GLY A 294 4.61 14.06 -30.60
N TYR A 295 4.35 13.20 -29.61
CA TYR A 295 5.05 13.10 -28.33
C TYR A 295 5.28 11.61 -27.97
N GLY A 296 5.94 11.35 -26.82
CA GLY A 296 6.22 9.99 -26.37
C GLY A 296 7.52 9.44 -26.97
N PHE A 297 7.80 8.17 -26.71
CA PHE A 297 9.06 7.53 -27.10
C PHE A 297 8.88 6.18 -27.80
N THR A 298 7.65 5.80 -28.16
CA THR A 298 7.33 4.51 -28.80
C THR A 298 7.95 3.33 -28.00
N ALA A 299 8.02 3.47 -26.68
CA ALA A 299 8.64 2.48 -25.81
C ALA A 299 7.77 1.24 -25.70
N SER A 300 8.37 0.04 -25.79
CA SER A 300 7.70 -1.20 -25.42
C SER A 300 7.40 -1.22 -23.92
N VAL A 301 6.48 -2.08 -23.48
CA VAL A 301 6.17 -2.28 -22.05
C VAL A 301 7.44 -2.59 -21.25
N LEU A 302 8.32 -3.43 -21.80
CA LEU A 302 9.59 -3.77 -21.16
C LEU A 302 10.52 -2.54 -21.07
N ALA A 303 10.63 -1.75 -22.14
CA ALA A 303 11.45 -0.53 -22.14
C ALA A 303 10.90 0.52 -21.17
N ALA A 304 9.57 0.72 -21.13
CA ALA A 304 8.92 1.59 -20.16
C ALA A 304 9.23 1.17 -18.71
N SER A 305 9.22 -0.13 -18.44
CA SER A 305 9.49 -0.68 -17.11
C SER A 305 10.98 -0.56 -16.73
N VAL A 306 11.89 -1.01 -17.62
CA VAL A 306 13.33 -1.12 -17.31
C VAL A 306 14.02 0.23 -17.35
N VAL A 307 13.71 1.07 -18.35
CA VAL A 307 14.42 2.34 -18.56
C VAL A 307 13.84 3.46 -17.70
N TYR A 308 12.49 3.54 -17.59
CA TYR A 308 11.85 4.71 -16.97
C TYR A 308 11.39 4.46 -15.53
N LEU A 309 10.91 3.26 -15.18
CA LEU A 309 10.34 3.00 -13.86
C LEU A 309 11.30 2.28 -12.90
N LEU A 310 12.08 1.30 -13.38
CA LEU A 310 12.99 0.53 -12.54
C LEU A 310 14.06 1.39 -11.85
N PRO A 311 14.69 2.43 -12.48
CA PRO A 311 15.65 3.28 -11.80
C PRO A 311 15.08 3.93 -10.54
N GLY A 312 13.82 4.42 -10.62
CA GLY A 312 13.14 5.01 -9.47
C GLY A 312 12.89 3.99 -8.35
N ALA A 313 12.50 2.76 -8.70
CA ALA A 313 12.33 1.68 -7.75
C ALA A 313 13.65 1.33 -7.04
N LEU A 314 14.75 1.18 -7.76
CA LEU A 314 16.07 0.87 -7.20
C LEU A 314 16.58 1.97 -6.26
N VAL A 315 16.49 3.23 -6.70
CA VAL A 315 16.90 4.38 -5.87
C VAL A 315 16.03 4.47 -4.61
N GLY A 316 14.72 4.19 -4.70
CA GLY A 316 13.80 4.12 -3.57
C GLY A 316 14.24 3.10 -2.51
N VAL A 317 14.73 1.90 -2.93
CA VAL A 317 15.29 0.91 -1.99
C VAL A 317 16.53 1.46 -1.30
N LEU A 318 17.46 1.99 -2.08
CA LEU A 318 18.72 2.51 -1.53
C LEU A 318 18.45 3.69 -0.58
N ALA A 319 17.38 4.45 -0.80
CA ALA A 319 16.95 5.53 0.07
C ALA A 319 16.25 5.05 1.37
N SER A 320 15.69 3.84 1.41
CA SER A 320 14.93 3.35 2.57
C SER A 320 15.73 3.29 3.89
N PRO A 321 16.99 2.80 3.92
CA PRO A 321 17.80 2.86 5.13
C PRO A 321 18.11 4.31 5.57
N LEU A 322 18.27 5.23 4.60
CA LEU A 322 18.46 6.66 4.87
C LEU A 322 17.19 7.28 5.46
N ALA A 323 16.01 6.89 4.93
CA ALA A 323 14.72 7.29 5.49
C ALA A 323 14.58 6.84 6.96
N GLY A 324 14.96 5.61 7.29
CA GLY A 324 14.97 5.11 8.66
C GLY A 324 15.92 5.90 9.59
N ARG A 325 17.10 6.32 9.07
CA ARG A 325 18.01 7.20 9.82
C ARG A 325 17.41 8.59 10.03
N LEU A 326 16.78 9.14 8.99
CA LEU A 326 16.13 10.45 9.03
C LEU A 326 14.97 10.46 10.03
N VAL A 327 14.15 9.40 10.04
CA VAL A 327 13.06 9.23 11.04
C VAL A 327 13.61 9.25 12.47
N ARG A 328 14.71 8.54 12.73
CA ARG A 328 15.33 8.50 14.06
C ARG A 328 15.97 9.84 14.48
N HIS A 329 16.57 10.56 13.52
CA HIS A 329 17.30 11.80 13.84
C HIS A 329 16.40 13.03 13.84
N SER A 330 15.49 13.13 12.89
CA SER A 330 14.66 14.33 12.64
C SER A 330 13.17 14.09 12.89
N GLY A 331 12.78 12.84 13.24
CA GLY A 331 11.39 12.46 13.47
C GLY A 331 10.61 12.14 12.17
N GLY A 332 9.51 11.40 12.35
CA GLY A 332 8.67 10.95 11.22
C GLY A 332 8.01 12.10 10.46
N ARG A 333 7.66 13.20 11.14
CA ARG A 333 7.03 14.38 10.52
C ARG A 333 7.95 15.01 9.47
N ILE A 334 9.20 15.33 9.83
CA ILE A 334 10.17 15.96 8.93
C ILE A 334 10.48 15.01 7.76
N THR A 335 10.63 13.73 8.04
CA THR A 335 10.88 12.71 7.02
C THR A 335 9.73 12.61 6.02
N LEU A 336 8.48 12.65 6.48
CA LEU A 336 7.31 12.61 5.59
C LEU A 336 7.18 13.88 4.76
N VAL A 337 7.49 15.07 5.34
CA VAL A 337 7.54 16.34 4.57
C VAL A 337 8.62 16.28 3.51
N ALA A 338 9.83 15.81 3.84
CA ALA A 338 10.93 15.67 2.87
C ALA A 338 10.55 14.71 1.72
N ALA A 339 9.86 13.61 2.03
CA ALA A 339 9.30 12.68 1.05
C ALA A 339 8.34 13.38 0.08
N LEU A 340 7.41 14.19 0.60
CA LEU A 340 6.42 14.92 -0.19
C LEU A 340 7.04 16.05 -1.01
N VAL A 341 8.09 16.70 -0.51
CA VAL A 341 8.87 17.69 -1.27
C VAL A 341 9.58 17.02 -2.45
N LEU A 342 10.17 15.83 -2.25
CA LEU A 342 10.77 15.06 -3.36
C LEU A 342 9.72 14.68 -4.41
N CYS A 343 8.53 14.21 -4.00
CA CYS A 343 7.44 13.93 -4.93
C CYS A 343 7.01 15.19 -5.69
N THR A 344 6.86 16.31 -4.98
CA THR A 344 6.50 17.61 -5.59
C THR A 344 7.52 18.04 -6.63
N ALA A 345 8.83 17.95 -6.32
CA ALA A 345 9.90 18.30 -7.24
C ALA A 345 9.89 17.41 -8.50
N GLY A 346 9.67 16.08 -8.31
CA GLY A 346 9.57 15.14 -9.41
C GLY A 346 8.39 15.42 -10.33
N PHE A 347 7.20 15.65 -9.77
CA PHE A 347 6.01 15.98 -10.56
C PHE A 347 6.10 17.35 -11.21
N LEU A 348 6.65 18.35 -10.53
CA LEU A 348 6.88 19.67 -11.13
C LEU A 348 7.84 19.57 -12.33
N LEU A 349 8.91 18.78 -12.21
CA LEU A 349 9.81 18.49 -13.33
C LEU A 349 9.04 17.86 -14.49
N LEU A 350 8.24 16.82 -14.24
CA LEU A 350 7.43 16.14 -15.27
C LEU A 350 6.36 17.05 -15.87
N THR A 351 5.81 17.99 -15.11
CA THR A 351 4.83 18.97 -15.61
C THR A 351 5.46 19.94 -16.60
N VAL A 352 6.69 20.39 -16.32
CA VAL A 352 7.35 21.43 -17.11
C VAL A 352 8.26 20.85 -18.20
N LEU A 353 8.92 19.72 -17.89
CA LEU A 353 9.96 19.12 -18.75
C LEU A 353 9.70 17.61 -18.91
N HIS A 354 9.23 17.20 -20.09
CA HIS A 354 8.95 15.79 -20.42
C HIS A 354 9.29 15.42 -21.87
N THR A 355 10.11 16.24 -22.53
CA THR A 355 10.47 16.05 -23.95
C THR A 355 11.68 15.13 -24.16
N ALA A 356 12.53 14.94 -23.14
CA ALA A 356 13.71 14.08 -23.22
C ALA A 356 13.63 12.90 -22.24
N THR A 357 14.19 11.76 -22.63
CA THR A 357 14.21 10.52 -21.84
C THR A 357 14.73 10.74 -20.41
N TRP A 358 15.83 11.49 -20.24
CA TRP A 358 16.42 11.73 -18.92
C TRP A 358 15.49 12.52 -17.98
N GLN A 359 14.66 13.41 -18.52
CA GLN A 359 13.69 14.22 -17.73
C GLN A 359 12.65 13.33 -17.09
N LEU A 360 12.11 12.38 -17.86
CA LEU A 360 11.13 11.38 -17.36
C LEU A 360 11.77 10.44 -16.35
N ILE A 361 13.01 9.98 -16.60
CA ILE A 361 13.74 9.13 -15.64
C ILE A 361 13.96 9.88 -14.33
N VAL A 362 14.50 11.10 -14.37
CA VAL A 362 14.77 11.90 -13.16
C VAL A 362 13.47 12.21 -12.42
N GLY A 363 12.41 12.63 -13.12
CA GLY A 363 11.10 12.88 -12.52
C GLY A 363 10.53 11.64 -11.83
N ALA A 364 10.54 10.50 -12.52
CA ALA A 364 10.09 9.23 -11.94
C ALA A 364 10.97 8.78 -10.76
N VAL A 365 12.28 8.96 -10.81
CA VAL A 365 13.21 8.66 -9.71
C VAL A 365 12.87 9.52 -8.48
N LEU A 366 12.67 10.82 -8.64
CA LEU A 366 12.32 11.72 -7.54
C LEU A 366 10.99 11.32 -6.90
N VAL A 367 9.95 11.09 -7.71
CA VAL A 367 8.64 10.68 -7.19
C VAL A 367 8.73 9.34 -6.47
N ASN A 368 9.31 8.30 -7.09
CA ASN A 368 9.39 6.97 -6.46
C ASN A 368 10.26 6.96 -5.21
N THR A 369 11.35 7.75 -5.16
CA THR A 369 12.16 7.93 -3.96
C THR A 369 11.34 8.60 -2.85
N GLY A 370 10.59 9.66 -3.17
CA GLY A 370 9.68 10.30 -2.23
C GLY A 370 8.60 9.35 -1.71
N VAL A 371 7.97 8.57 -2.59
CA VAL A 371 6.98 7.54 -2.19
C VAL A 371 7.61 6.51 -1.24
N SER A 372 8.81 6.01 -1.55
CA SER A 372 9.52 5.01 -0.71
C SER A 372 9.87 5.58 0.67
N VAL A 373 10.37 6.81 0.74
CA VAL A 373 10.66 7.52 1.99
C VAL A 373 9.37 7.78 2.79
N GLY A 374 8.29 8.16 2.12
CA GLY A 374 6.97 8.35 2.76
C GLY A 374 6.44 7.04 3.35
N TYR A 375 6.52 5.93 2.62
CA TYR A 375 6.12 4.61 3.12
C TYR A 375 6.96 4.16 4.33
N ALA A 376 8.22 4.56 4.40
CA ALA A 376 9.08 4.28 5.55
C ALA A 376 8.72 5.11 6.80
N ALA A 377 8.28 6.36 6.61
CA ALA A 377 7.95 7.28 7.71
C ALA A 377 6.58 6.99 8.36
N MET A 378 5.57 6.58 7.56
CA MET A 378 4.19 6.40 8.04
C MET A 378 4.04 5.36 9.15
N PRO A 379 4.59 4.13 9.05
CA PRO A 379 4.47 3.16 10.13
C PRO A 379 5.10 3.64 11.44
N ALA A 380 6.21 4.38 11.37
CA ALA A 380 6.86 4.94 12.55
C ALA A 380 5.97 5.99 13.24
N LEU A 381 5.30 6.86 12.46
CA LEU A 381 4.33 7.82 12.97
C LEU A 381 3.13 7.15 13.64
N LEU A 382 2.59 6.10 13.01
CA LEU A 382 1.44 5.38 13.56
C LEU A 382 1.81 4.61 14.84
N VAL A 383 2.95 3.89 14.82
CA VAL A 383 3.42 3.11 15.98
C VAL A 383 3.69 3.97 17.21
N ALA A 384 4.09 5.24 17.03
CA ALA A 384 4.28 6.19 18.14
C ALA A 384 2.95 6.63 18.80
N GLU A 385 1.82 6.51 18.09
CA GLU A 385 0.53 7.06 18.52
C GLU A 385 -0.49 6.00 18.96
N VAL A 386 -0.19 4.71 18.72
CA VAL A 386 -1.11 3.62 19.03
C VAL A 386 -0.48 2.60 19.97
N SER A 387 -1.35 1.88 20.71
CA SER A 387 -0.90 0.79 21.58
C SER A 387 -0.26 -0.35 20.79
N PRO A 388 0.63 -1.16 21.40
CA PRO A 388 1.15 -2.38 20.77
C PRO A 388 0.06 -3.33 20.23
N ALA A 389 -1.08 -3.40 20.93
CA ALA A 389 -2.23 -4.23 20.55
C ALA A 389 -2.95 -3.74 19.28
N ASP A 390 -2.84 -2.44 18.95
CA ASP A 390 -3.54 -1.82 17.81
C ASP A 390 -2.64 -1.58 16.59
N THR A 391 -1.35 -1.98 16.67
CA THR A 391 -0.36 -1.71 15.61
C THR A 391 -0.76 -2.30 14.26
N GLY A 392 -1.26 -3.54 14.25
CA GLY A 392 -1.72 -4.21 13.03
C GLY A 392 -2.88 -3.47 12.39
N VAL A 393 -3.87 -3.08 13.20
CA VAL A 393 -5.06 -2.34 12.74
C VAL A 393 -4.68 -0.96 12.22
N ALA A 394 -3.83 -0.20 12.93
CA ALA A 394 -3.41 1.13 12.51
C ALA A 394 -2.71 1.11 11.13
N ASN A 395 -1.79 0.18 10.93
CA ASN A 395 -1.12 0.01 9.64
C ASN A 395 -2.05 -0.53 8.54
N SER A 396 -3.07 -1.33 8.91
CA SER A 396 -4.11 -1.77 7.98
C SER A 396 -4.94 -0.59 7.48
N VAL A 397 -5.40 0.29 8.37
CA VAL A 397 -6.13 1.53 8.01
C VAL A 397 -5.28 2.41 7.09
N ASN A 398 -3.99 2.57 7.38
CA ASN A 398 -3.07 3.31 6.49
C ASN A 398 -2.91 2.64 5.12
N SER A 399 -2.84 1.32 5.07
CA SER A 399 -2.78 0.57 3.81
C SER A 399 -4.04 0.76 2.97
N ILE A 400 -5.23 0.78 3.60
CA ILE A 400 -6.50 1.08 2.95
C ILE A 400 -6.49 2.53 2.41
N ALA A 401 -6.05 3.50 3.21
CA ALA A 401 -5.98 4.90 2.77
C ALA A 401 -5.11 5.04 1.51
N ARG A 402 -3.94 4.37 1.46
CA ARG A 402 -3.09 4.34 0.26
C ARG A 402 -3.78 3.67 -0.93
N ALA A 403 -4.47 2.54 -0.71
CA ALA A 403 -5.20 1.84 -1.77
C ALA A 403 -6.34 2.68 -2.34
N VAL A 404 -7.09 3.38 -1.48
CA VAL A 404 -8.12 4.35 -1.88
C VAL A 404 -7.49 5.47 -2.71
N GLY A 405 -6.37 6.04 -2.25
CA GLY A 405 -5.62 7.05 -3.01
C GLY A 405 -5.21 6.57 -4.39
N SER A 406 -4.68 5.35 -4.48
CA SER A 406 -4.31 4.72 -5.76
C SER A 406 -5.51 4.53 -6.68
N ALA A 407 -6.66 4.10 -6.14
CA ALA A 407 -7.89 3.94 -6.91
C ALA A 407 -8.44 5.28 -7.43
N VAL A 408 -8.44 6.32 -6.58
CA VAL A 408 -8.84 7.69 -6.98
C VAL A 408 -7.92 8.20 -8.10
N ALA A 409 -6.60 8.03 -7.95
CA ALA A 409 -5.64 8.45 -8.96
C ALA A 409 -5.83 7.72 -10.28
N SER A 410 -6.04 6.39 -10.23
CA SER A 410 -6.32 5.59 -11.43
C SER A 410 -7.57 6.10 -12.17
N ALA A 411 -8.65 6.33 -11.43
CA ALA A 411 -9.90 6.85 -11.99
C ALA A 411 -9.72 8.23 -12.64
N VAL A 412 -9.04 9.15 -11.94
CA VAL A 412 -8.76 10.50 -12.44
C VAL A 412 -7.88 10.47 -13.69
N VAL A 413 -6.76 9.72 -13.65
CA VAL A 413 -5.83 9.63 -14.79
C VAL A 413 -6.52 9.02 -16.00
N VAL A 414 -7.26 7.90 -15.85
CA VAL A 414 -7.97 7.25 -16.97
C VAL A 414 -9.01 8.19 -17.56
N THR A 415 -9.78 8.91 -16.72
CA THR A 415 -10.77 9.88 -17.19
C THR A 415 -10.14 11.03 -17.97
N LEU A 416 -9.02 11.56 -17.48
CA LEU A 416 -8.29 12.64 -18.17
C LEU A 416 -7.70 12.16 -19.49
N LEU A 417 -7.07 10.98 -19.52
CA LEU A 417 -6.52 10.41 -20.76
C LEU A 417 -7.59 10.16 -21.83
N ALA A 418 -8.84 9.97 -21.43
CA ALA A 418 -9.97 9.82 -22.35
C ALA A 418 -10.67 11.13 -22.72
N SER A 419 -10.39 12.25 -22.02
CA SER A 419 -11.12 13.52 -22.22
C SER A 419 -10.68 14.30 -23.45
N GLU A 420 -9.41 14.22 -23.82
CA GLU A 420 -8.86 14.91 -25.00
C GLU A 420 -8.05 13.92 -25.84
N VAL A 421 -8.67 13.45 -26.90
CA VAL A 421 -8.09 12.46 -27.81
C VAL A 421 -7.74 13.13 -29.13
N LEU A 422 -6.52 12.86 -29.62
CA LEU A 422 -6.04 13.37 -30.91
C LEU A 422 -6.94 12.85 -32.07
N PRO A 423 -7.46 13.74 -32.92
CA PRO A 423 -8.30 13.35 -34.04
C PRO A 423 -7.60 12.34 -34.96
N GLY A 424 -8.24 11.19 -35.22
CA GLY A 424 -7.74 10.16 -36.11
C GLY A 424 -6.70 9.19 -35.51
N ALA A 425 -6.09 9.52 -34.36
CA ALA A 425 -5.08 8.64 -33.72
C ALA A 425 -5.62 7.84 -32.55
N GLY A 426 -6.73 8.25 -31.92
CA GLY A 426 -7.28 7.59 -30.73
C GLY A 426 -6.37 7.67 -29.51
N LEU A 427 -5.35 8.55 -29.51
CA LEU A 427 -4.37 8.73 -28.45
C LEU A 427 -4.65 10.00 -27.66
N PRO A 428 -4.35 10.05 -26.34
CA PRO A 428 -4.48 11.26 -25.54
C PRO A 428 -3.66 12.42 -26.11
N SER A 429 -4.06 13.68 -25.87
CA SER A 429 -3.23 14.84 -26.19
C SER A 429 -2.06 14.98 -25.19
N GLU A 430 -0.94 15.63 -25.59
CA GLU A 430 0.19 15.89 -24.69
C GLU A 430 -0.21 16.76 -23.49
N GLY A 431 -1.12 17.74 -23.70
CA GLY A 431 -1.61 18.62 -22.66
C GLY A 431 -2.28 17.91 -21.50
N VAL A 432 -2.90 16.75 -21.75
CA VAL A 432 -3.50 15.92 -20.71
C VAL A 432 -2.43 15.40 -19.74
N PHE A 433 -1.25 15.01 -20.23
CA PHE A 433 -0.17 14.53 -19.35
C PHE A 433 0.38 15.66 -18.47
N THR A 434 0.51 16.88 -19.02
CA THR A 434 0.85 18.07 -18.23
C THR A 434 -0.14 18.27 -17.09
N THR A 435 -1.45 18.13 -17.38
CA THR A 435 -2.52 18.20 -16.37
C THR A 435 -2.39 17.08 -15.33
N VAL A 436 -2.16 15.84 -15.75
CA VAL A 436 -1.98 14.67 -14.87
C VAL A 436 -0.82 14.89 -13.91
N PHE A 437 0.34 15.32 -14.41
CA PHE A 437 1.53 15.59 -13.58
C PHE A 437 1.32 16.82 -12.68
N GLY A 438 0.61 17.86 -13.18
CA GLY A 438 0.21 19.02 -12.40
C GLY A 438 -0.69 18.68 -11.22
N ILE A 439 -1.64 17.76 -11.40
CA ILE A 439 -2.46 17.21 -10.29
C ILE A 439 -1.56 16.49 -9.29
N GLY A 440 -0.60 15.68 -9.76
CA GLY A 440 0.38 15.04 -8.87
C GLY A 440 1.15 16.04 -8.02
N THR A 441 1.59 17.15 -8.62
CA THR A 441 2.23 18.27 -7.90
C THR A 441 1.29 18.84 -6.82
N GLY A 442 0.05 19.17 -7.18
CA GLY A 442 -0.93 19.73 -6.26
C GLY A 442 -1.27 18.81 -5.08
N VAL A 443 -1.43 17.52 -5.34
CA VAL A 443 -1.68 16.50 -4.31
C VAL A 443 -0.52 16.41 -3.31
N CYS A 444 0.74 16.42 -3.79
CA CYS A 444 1.91 16.35 -2.93
C CYS A 444 2.09 17.63 -2.10
N VAL A 445 1.82 18.81 -2.66
CA VAL A 445 1.83 20.10 -1.94
C VAL A 445 0.76 20.12 -0.87
N LEU A 446 -0.47 19.70 -1.20
CA LEU A 446 -1.56 19.58 -0.24
C LEU A 446 -1.19 18.64 0.92
N ALA A 447 -0.64 17.47 0.60
CA ALA A 447 -0.20 16.50 1.61
C ALA A 447 0.89 17.08 2.50
N ALA A 448 1.88 17.79 1.95
CA ALA A 448 2.92 18.46 2.72
C ALA A 448 2.35 19.52 3.67
N ALA A 449 1.40 20.32 3.19
CA ALA A 449 0.69 21.30 4.01
C ALA A 449 -0.12 20.62 5.15
N LEU A 450 -0.85 19.54 4.84
CA LEU A 450 -1.59 18.77 5.85
C LEU A 450 -0.65 18.22 6.94
N VAL A 451 0.51 17.68 6.57
CA VAL A 451 1.51 17.16 7.52
C VAL A 451 2.12 18.28 8.36
N LEU A 452 2.48 19.41 7.73
CA LEU A 452 3.07 20.55 8.42
C LEU A 452 2.10 21.22 9.42
N LEU A 453 0.84 21.32 9.07
CA LEU A 453 -0.19 21.96 9.90
C LEU A 453 -0.87 20.98 10.86
N GLY A 454 -0.93 19.71 10.49
CA GLY A 454 -1.69 18.68 11.20
C GLY A 454 -0.91 17.91 12.23
N LEU A 455 0.39 17.67 12.01
CA LEU A 455 1.24 16.95 12.97
C LEU A 455 1.95 17.91 13.94
N PRO A 456 1.99 17.61 15.24
CA PRO A 456 2.74 18.40 16.21
C PRO A 456 4.24 18.38 15.89
N ARG A 457 4.97 19.43 16.33
CA ARG A 457 6.43 19.52 16.11
C ARG A 457 7.21 18.48 16.90
N ASN A 458 6.77 18.18 18.12
CA ASN A 458 7.36 17.21 19.03
C ASN A 458 6.43 15.99 19.11
N LEU A 459 6.48 15.11 18.11
CA LEU A 459 5.91 13.78 18.25
C LEU A 459 6.82 12.99 19.20
N ARG A 460 6.22 12.30 20.18
CA ARG A 460 6.94 11.45 21.13
C ARG A 460 7.83 10.47 20.35
N HIS A 461 9.11 10.41 20.73
CA HIS A 461 9.97 9.37 20.20
C HIS A 461 9.48 8.01 20.74
N PRO A 462 9.56 6.91 19.98
CA PRO A 462 9.22 5.58 20.49
C PRO A 462 10.00 5.21 21.75
N THR A 463 11.24 5.72 21.91
CA THR A 463 12.07 5.59 23.10
C THR A 463 11.51 6.34 24.33
N ASP A 464 10.80 7.44 24.15
CA ASP A 464 10.24 8.22 25.26
C ASP A 464 9.06 7.49 25.91
N VAL A 465 8.26 6.77 25.11
CA VAL A 465 7.13 5.98 25.60
C VAL A 465 7.61 4.73 26.37
N GLU A 466 8.68 4.09 25.89
CA GLU A 466 9.26 2.95 26.60
C GLU A 466 9.92 3.37 27.90
N GLN A 467 10.61 4.52 27.94
CA GLN A 467 11.15 5.08 29.18
C GLN A 467 10.07 5.47 30.17
N GLU A 468 8.97 6.11 29.74
CA GLU A 468 7.82 6.39 30.62
C GLU A 468 7.20 5.11 31.21
N VAL A 469 7.15 4.02 30.42
CA VAL A 469 6.62 2.73 30.88
C VAL A 469 7.61 2.02 31.81
N GLU A 470 8.92 2.09 31.55
CA GLU A 470 9.95 1.57 32.44
C GLU A 470 10.00 2.37 33.76
N ASP A 471 9.95 3.69 33.70
CA ASP A 471 9.92 4.57 34.88
C ASP A 471 8.65 4.35 35.70
N ALA A 472 7.48 4.20 35.05
CA ALA A 472 6.24 3.90 35.75
C ALA A 472 6.23 2.48 36.38
N THR A 473 6.90 1.52 35.74
CA THR A 473 7.04 0.16 36.28
C THR A 473 8.05 0.14 37.43
N ALA A 474 9.14 0.90 37.34
CA ALA A 474 10.11 1.04 38.38
C ALA A 474 9.50 1.73 39.63
N LEU A 475 8.74 2.82 39.44
CA LEU A 475 8.02 3.52 40.52
C LEU A 475 6.93 2.62 41.14
N GLY A 476 6.20 1.85 40.35
CA GLY A 476 5.23 0.85 40.83
C GLY A 476 5.91 -0.26 41.65
N GLY A 477 7.10 -0.70 41.24
CA GLY A 477 7.93 -1.66 41.98
C GLY A 477 8.46 -1.09 43.32
N GLU A 478 8.86 0.17 43.33
CA GLU A 478 9.29 0.84 44.57
C GLU A 478 8.12 0.99 45.57
N TRP A 479 6.92 1.37 45.12
CA TRP A 479 5.75 1.45 45.99
C TRP A 479 5.34 0.07 46.53
N ALA A 480 5.48 -0.98 45.77
CA ALA A 480 5.25 -2.35 46.24
C ALA A 480 6.30 -2.81 47.28
N ALA A 481 7.56 -2.44 47.09
CA ALA A 481 8.64 -2.73 48.04
C ALA A 481 8.47 -1.95 49.38
N VAL A 482 8.09 -0.67 49.29
CA VAL A 482 7.83 0.15 50.48
C VAL A 482 6.60 -0.31 51.25
N SER A 483 5.52 -0.75 50.55
CA SER A 483 4.33 -1.32 51.18
C SER A 483 4.58 -2.68 51.80
N GLY A 484 5.50 -3.49 51.23
CA GLY A 484 5.94 -4.78 51.81
C GLY A 484 6.74 -4.65 53.08
N LEU A 485 7.55 -3.58 53.23
CA LEU A 485 8.30 -3.28 54.44
C LEU A 485 7.43 -2.75 55.60
N ALA A 486 6.32 -2.09 55.29
CA ALA A 486 5.36 -1.60 56.30
C ALA A 486 4.48 -2.71 56.91
N GLY A 487 4.43 -3.89 56.30
CA GLY A 487 3.67 -5.05 56.80
C GLY A 487 4.45 -6.02 57.69
N SER A 488 5.74 -5.83 57.91
CA SER A 488 6.60 -6.73 58.70
C SER A 488 6.89 -6.29 60.14
N THR A 489 6.24 -5.21 60.59
CA THR A 489 6.35 -4.73 61.99
C THR A 489 4.99 -4.72 62.70
N ARG A 490 4.37 -5.89 62.79
CA ARG A 490 3.32 -6.20 63.78
C ARG A 490 3.45 -7.63 64.25
#